data_3efb2fe8109bad383f2bd1c87a746e91
#
_entry.id   3efb2fe8109bad383f2bd1c87a746e91
#
_cell.length_a   1.000
_cell.length_b   1.000
_cell.length_c   1.000
_cell.angle_alpha   90.00
_cell.angle_beta   90.00
_cell.angle_gamma   90.00
#
_symmetry.space_group_name_H-M   'P 1'
#
loop_
_entity.id
_entity.type
_entity.pdbx_description
1 polymer ?
#
loop_
_entity_poly.entity_id
_entity_poly.type
_entity_poly.pdbx_seq_one_letter_code
_entity_poly.pdbx_strand_id
1 'polypeptide(L)'
;MINLVLYQPDIPQNLGACLRLSACMGCVVHVIEPCGFPLTDAAMKRAALDYGDKARLARHASLAAFRAAPEREAGRLVLIETDGAVEFQNFQFSTGDT
;
A
#
# COMPACT_ATOMS: atom_id res chain seq x y z
N MET A 1 10.39 -3.56 9.31
CA MET A 1 9.97 -3.33 7.92
C MET A 1 8.88 -2.27 7.88
N ILE A 2 8.90 -1.43 6.87
CA ILE A 2 7.86 -0.43 6.64
C ILE A 2 6.91 -0.98 5.58
N ASN A 3 5.61 -0.86 5.80
CA ASN A 3 4.59 -1.28 4.84
C ASN A 3 3.88 -0.08 4.24
N LEU A 4 3.22 -0.29 3.11
CA LEU A 4 2.51 0.75 2.39
C LEU A 4 1.01 0.50 2.45
N VAL A 5 0.24 1.57 2.61
CA VAL A 5 -1.22 1.52 2.49
C VAL A 5 -1.67 2.53 1.45
N LEU A 6 -2.49 2.09 0.52
CA LEU A 6 -3.17 2.95 -0.44
C LEU A 6 -4.64 3.02 -0.06
N TYR A 7 -5.09 4.21 0.30
CA TYR A 7 -6.48 4.45 0.68
C TYR A 7 -7.28 4.82 -0.55
N GLN A 8 -8.17 3.92 -0.97
CA GLN A 8 -9.08 4.11 -2.09
C GLN A 8 -8.38 4.68 -3.34
N PRO A 9 -7.35 3.99 -3.86
CA PRO A 9 -6.58 4.51 -4.99
C PRO A 9 -7.43 4.62 -6.25
N ASP A 10 -7.21 5.68 -7.03
CA ASP A 10 -7.97 5.97 -8.24
C ASP A 10 -7.21 5.61 -9.52
N ILE A 11 -5.90 5.49 -9.46
CA ILE A 11 -5.05 5.35 -10.64
C ILE A 11 -4.34 3.99 -10.60
N PRO A 12 -4.68 3.06 -11.57
CA PRO A 12 -4.08 1.72 -11.60
C PRO A 12 -2.56 1.73 -11.72
N GLN A 13 -2.01 2.67 -12.48
CA GLN A 13 -0.56 2.78 -12.67
C GLN A 13 0.17 3.11 -11.36
N ASN A 14 -0.46 3.88 -10.49
CA ASN A 14 0.13 4.19 -9.17
C ASN A 14 0.15 2.95 -8.27
N LEU A 15 -0.92 2.16 -8.28
CA LEU A 15 -0.92 0.88 -7.59
C LEU A 15 0.17 -0.03 -8.13
N GLY A 16 0.31 -0.11 -9.46
CA GLY A 16 1.36 -0.90 -10.09
C GLY A 16 2.77 -0.48 -9.67
N ALA A 17 3.01 0.82 -9.59
CA ALA A 17 4.29 1.37 -9.12
C ALA A 17 4.58 0.95 -7.68
N CYS A 18 3.57 1.01 -6.80
CA CYS A 18 3.71 0.59 -5.41
C CYS A 18 3.96 -0.92 -5.29
N LEU A 19 3.31 -1.73 -6.13
CA LEU A 19 3.52 -3.17 -6.15
C LEU A 19 4.95 -3.51 -6.59
N ARG A 20 5.47 -2.84 -7.61
CA ARG A 20 6.86 -3.02 -8.04
C ARG A 20 7.83 -2.62 -6.94
N LEU A 21 7.57 -1.48 -6.28
CA LEU A 21 8.38 -1.05 -5.15
C LEU A 21 8.37 -2.07 -4.03
N SER A 22 7.19 -2.61 -3.69
CA SER A 22 7.06 -3.61 -2.63
C SER A 22 7.84 -4.89 -2.95
N ALA A 23 7.81 -5.32 -4.21
CA ALA A 23 8.57 -6.49 -4.64
C ALA A 23 10.07 -6.28 -4.49
N CYS A 24 10.56 -5.08 -4.79
CA CYS A 24 11.98 -4.75 -4.66
C CYS A 24 12.43 -4.57 -3.22
N MET A 25 11.56 -4.00 -2.37
CA MET A 25 11.89 -3.66 -0.98
C MET A 25 11.46 -4.72 0.02
N GLY A 26 10.67 -5.71 -0.40
CA GLY A 26 10.18 -6.76 0.49
C GLY A 26 9.09 -6.33 1.45
N CYS A 27 8.38 -5.23 1.17
CA CYS A 27 7.28 -4.76 2.01
C CYS A 27 5.92 -5.24 1.48
N VAL A 28 4.88 -5.09 2.30
CA VAL A 28 3.50 -5.41 1.92
C VAL A 28 2.80 -4.13 1.48
N VAL A 29 2.01 -4.21 0.41
CA VAL A 29 1.07 -3.16 0.02
C VAL A 29 -0.31 -3.56 0.48
N HIS A 30 -0.94 -2.71 1.27
CA HIS A 30 -2.34 -2.83 1.65
C HIS A 30 -3.16 -1.90 0.78
N VAL A 31 -4.28 -2.38 0.26
CA VAL A 31 -5.22 -1.56 -0.50
C VAL A 31 -6.56 -1.53 0.22
N ILE A 32 -7.02 -0.33 0.55
CA ILE A 32 -8.33 -0.12 1.15
C ILE A 32 -9.30 0.24 0.03
N GLU A 33 -10.28 -0.63 -0.19
CA GLU A 33 -11.32 -0.43 -1.21
C GLU A 33 -12.45 0.46 -0.68
N PRO A 34 -13.28 1.03 -1.53
CA PRO A 34 -13.31 0.82 -2.98
C PRO A 34 -12.21 1.58 -3.73
N CYS A 35 -11.74 1.00 -4.84
CA CYS A 35 -10.83 1.66 -5.75
C CYS A 35 -11.61 2.38 -6.87
N GLY A 36 -11.00 3.38 -7.47
CA GLY A 36 -11.57 4.05 -8.64
C GLY A 36 -11.47 3.25 -9.94
N PHE A 37 -11.01 2.00 -9.86
CA PHE A 37 -10.86 1.09 -10.99
C PHE A 37 -11.12 -0.35 -10.52
N PRO A 38 -11.46 -1.30 -11.44
CA PRO A 38 -11.63 -2.70 -11.07
C PRO A 38 -10.32 -3.34 -10.60
N LEU A 39 -10.34 -3.95 -9.41
CA LEU A 39 -9.17 -4.62 -8.83
C LEU A 39 -9.25 -6.12 -9.13
N THR A 40 -9.04 -6.48 -10.40
CA THR A 40 -9.07 -7.87 -10.89
C THR A 40 -7.67 -8.46 -10.90
N ASP A 41 -7.59 -9.80 -10.89
CA ASP A 41 -6.29 -10.48 -10.98
C ASP A 41 -5.55 -10.14 -12.27
N ALA A 42 -6.25 -10.02 -13.38
CA ALA A 42 -5.65 -9.65 -14.66
C ALA A 42 -5.09 -8.21 -14.63
N ALA A 43 -5.84 -7.27 -14.05
CA ALA A 43 -5.38 -5.89 -13.88
C ALA A 43 -4.16 -5.82 -12.97
N MET A 44 -4.17 -6.60 -11.89
CA MET A 44 -3.06 -6.68 -10.95
C MET A 44 -1.80 -7.21 -11.62
N LYS A 45 -1.90 -8.28 -12.41
CA LYS A 45 -0.76 -8.85 -13.14
C LYS A 45 -0.18 -7.85 -14.12
N ARG A 46 -1.04 -7.13 -14.87
CA ARG A 46 -0.57 -6.12 -15.81
C ARG A 46 0.13 -4.96 -15.12
N ALA A 47 -0.41 -4.51 -13.99
CA ALA A 47 0.15 -3.38 -13.24
C ALA A 47 1.50 -3.73 -12.61
N ALA A 48 1.62 -4.95 -12.08
CA ALA A 48 2.85 -5.41 -11.44
C ALA A 48 3.93 -5.86 -12.43
N LEU A 49 3.58 -6.12 -13.70
CA LEU A 49 4.50 -6.59 -14.74
C LEU A 49 5.23 -7.86 -14.27
N ASP A 50 6.56 -7.91 -14.48
CA ASP A 50 7.40 -9.05 -14.11
C ASP A 50 7.59 -9.23 -12.60
N TYR A 51 7.17 -8.25 -11.80
CA TYR A 51 7.32 -8.29 -10.35
C TYR A 51 6.12 -8.89 -9.63
N GLY A 52 5.06 -9.27 -10.37
CA GLY A 52 3.80 -9.72 -9.78
C GLY A 52 3.94 -10.88 -8.80
N ASP A 53 4.82 -11.84 -9.10
CA ASP A 53 5.03 -13.02 -8.24
C ASP A 53 5.74 -12.69 -6.94
N LYS A 54 6.46 -11.58 -6.88
CA LYS A 54 7.20 -11.13 -5.71
C LYS A 54 6.46 -10.09 -4.89
N ALA A 55 5.44 -9.47 -5.47
CA ALA A 55 4.66 -8.45 -4.80
C ALA A 55 3.73 -9.09 -3.77
N ARG A 56 3.61 -8.44 -2.61
CA ARG A 56 2.67 -8.83 -1.56
C ARG A 56 1.56 -7.81 -1.48
N LEU A 57 0.33 -8.26 -1.67
CA LEU A 57 -0.84 -7.39 -1.64
C LEU A 57 -1.86 -7.95 -0.66
N ALA A 58 -2.34 -7.10 0.22
CA ALA A 58 -3.47 -7.38 1.09
C ALA A 58 -4.61 -6.41 0.75
N ARG A 59 -5.82 -6.93 0.51
CA ARG A 59 -7.01 -6.15 0.17
C ARG A 59 -7.91 -6.03 1.38
N HIS A 60 -8.46 -4.86 1.60
CA HIS A 60 -9.37 -4.58 2.72
C HIS A 60 -10.60 -3.84 2.21
N ALA A 61 -11.77 -4.27 2.66
CA ALA A 61 -13.04 -3.69 2.20
C ALA A 61 -13.26 -2.27 2.73
N SER A 62 -12.60 -1.90 3.82
CA SER A 62 -12.75 -0.59 4.46
C SER A 62 -11.53 -0.27 5.33
N LEU A 63 -11.43 0.98 5.76
CA LEU A 63 -10.41 1.37 6.73
C LEU A 63 -10.56 0.60 8.06
N ALA A 64 -11.79 0.40 8.51
CA ALA A 64 -12.04 -0.37 9.73
C ALA A 64 -11.58 -1.83 9.57
N ALA A 65 -11.86 -2.45 8.43
CA ALA A 65 -11.41 -3.81 8.12
C ALA A 65 -9.88 -3.88 8.10
N PHE A 66 -9.20 -2.87 7.52
CA PHE A 66 -7.74 -2.80 7.52
C PHE A 66 -7.19 -2.74 8.94
N ARG A 67 -7.75 -1.89 9.79
CA ARG A 67 -7.27 -1.73 11.17
C ARG A 67 -7.42 -3.01 12.01
N ALA A 68 -8.42 -3.81 11.70
CA ALA A 68 -8.69 -5.07 12.40
C ALA A 68 -8.01 -6.28 11.75
N ALA A 69 -7.40 -6.13 10.59
CA ALA A 69 -6.87 -7.25 9.82
C ALA A 69 -5.61 -7.83 10.46
N PRO A 70 -5.44 -9.17 10.44
CA PRO A 70 -4.22 -9.80 10.96
C PRO A 70 -2.98 -9.45 10.12
N GLU A 71 -3.15 -9.06 8.86
CA GLU A 71 -2.05 -8.65 7.99
C GLU A 71 -1.46 -7.30 8.40
N ARG A 72 -2.21 -6.50 9.17
CA ARG A 72 -1.70 -5.22 9.66
C ARG A 72 -0.82 -5.46 10.88
N GLU A 73 0.46 -5.16 10.72
CA GLU A 73 1.40 -5.25 11.84
C GLU A 73 1.13 -4.15 12.86
N ALA A 74 1.38 -4.44 14.13
CA ALA A 74 1.33 -3.43 15.18
C ALA A 74 2.46 -2.42 14.95
N GLY A 75 2.11 -1.14 14.95
CA GLY A 75 3.06 -0.07 14.70
C GLY A 75 2.33 1.23 14.40
N ARG A 76 3.08 2.28 14.14
CA ARG A 76 2.48 3.57 13.85
C ARG A 76 1.81 3.56 12.49
N LEU A 77 0.68 4.25 12.39
CA LEU A 77 0.10 4.65 11.12
C LEU A 77 0.59 6.05 10.79
N VAL A 78 1.23 6.20 9.65
CA VAL A 78 1.77 7.47 9.20
C VAL A 78 1.01 7.91 7.95
N LEU A 79 0.31 9.03 8.04
CA LEU A 79 -0.42 9.57 6.90
C LEU A 79 0.48 10.48 6.10
N ILE A 80 0.58 10.20 4.80
CA ILE A 80 1.28 11.08 3.86
C ILE A 80 0.23 11.92 3.12
N GLU A 81 0.29 13.21 3.34
CA GLU A 81 -0.66 14.20 2.84
C GLU A 81 0.08 15.42 2.33
N THR A 82 -0.57 16.18 1.45
CA THR A 82 0.00 17.42 0.94
C THR A 82 0.06 18.53 2.01
N ASP A 83 -0.82 18.45 3.01
CA ASP A 83 -0.93 19.42 4.10
C ASP A 83 -0.29 18.95 5.40
N GLY A 84 0.56 17.94 5.35
CA GLY A 84 1.18 17.37 6.53
C GLY A 84 2.03 18.39 7.30
N ALA A 85 2.08 18.26 8.62
CA ALA A 85 2.83 19.19 9.49
C ALA A 85 4.34 19.04 9.35
N VAL A 86 4.83 17.89 8.91
CA VAL A 86 6.25 17.59 8.76
C VAL A 86 6.54 17.29 7.29
N GLU A 87 7.57 17.91 6.74
CA GLU A 87 8.03 17.58 5.38
C GLU A 87 8.47 16.13 5.31
N PHE A 88 8.13 15.46 4.20
CA PHE A 88 8.42 14.04 4.01
C PHE A 88 9.90 13.71 4.26
N GLN A 89 10.79 14.52 3.71
CA GLN A 89 12.24 14.30 3.85
C GLN A 89 12.76 14.49 5.29
N ASN A 90 11.98 15.16 6.14
CA ASN A 90 12.35 15.42 7.53
C ASN A 90 11.70 14.43 8.51
N PHE A 91 10.84 13.53 8.01
CA PHE A 91 10.15 12.55 8.84
C PHE A 91 11.05 11.33 9.03
N GLN A 92 11.16 10.86 10.27
CA GLN A 92 11.93 9.65 10.58
C GLN A 92 10.99 8.46 10.70
N PHE A 93 11.07 7.57 9.73
CA PHE A 93 10.35 6.30 9.75
C PHE A 93 11.03 5.31 10.68
N SER A 94 10.24 4.43 11.26
CA SER A 94 10.71 3.36 12.14
C SER A 94 10.20 2.01 11.65
N THR A 95 10.88 0.95 12.02
CA THR A 95 10.43 -0.42 11.72
C THR A 95 9.03 -0.63 12.28
N GLY A 96 8.14 -1.16 11.47
CA GLY A 96 6.74 -1.40 11.84
C GLY A 96 5.79 -0.28 11.43
N ASP A 97 6.29 0.84 10.93
CA ASP A 97 5.44 1.92 10.41
C ASP A 97 4.67 1.45 9.18
N THR A 98 3.45 1.96 9.01
CA THR A 98 2.59 1.73 7.85
C THR A 98 2.04 3.05 7.35
#